data_606f2884f8d40a3a0cb444a57586aadc
#
_entry.id   606f2884f8d40a3a0cb444a57586aadc
#
_cell.length_a   1.000
_cell.length_b   1.000
_cell.length_c   1.000
_cell.angle_alpha   90.00
_cell.angle_beta   90.00
_cell.angle_gamma   90.00
#
_symmetry.space_group_name_H-M   'P 1'
#
loop_
_entity.id
_entity.type
_entity.pdbx_description
1 polymer ?
#
loop_
_entity_poly.entity_id
_entity_poly.type
_entity_poly.pdbx_seq_one_letter_code
_entity_poly.pdbx_strand_id
1 'polypeptide(L)'
;MLFLHTLQHFTVDGICGAVLAAYAVNESYFEPIAYYFGLYNLIAFGSQWLIGYLLDRKFNLIGHAFLVSLITLALGTISELGILCQTILLGIGNSLFHVAGGSLVLRKYKTYKELGIFVSSGAIGLALGLNLLCNAIVFLLFYAAITLIVFYRLRRGHVDIEVQSESRDNKYVGFPLIAMLGCIILLLGCVVLRGFGGGNSVSDYVMLFPCVFAAGKVLGGICCDKIGYKNTIILIFLLSFLSLQWKGLIPIVILTLAFNMTMPLTLRLVHFCNPNYPGMMFGLAAGCLLPGAFFHNDFSVIPQAMVVIQFLTLFIAGWLFKTYNQRQVVL
;
A
#
# COMPACT_ATOMS: atom_id res chain seq x y z
N MET A 1 -13.76 -12.67 2.27
CA MET A 1 -12.62 -12.36 1.35
C MET A 1 -11.69 -11.29 1.93
N LEU A 2 -12.19 -10.15 2.41
CA LEU A 2 -11.33 -9.08 2.97
C LEU A 2 -10.34 -9.62 4.01
N PHE A 3 -10.83 -10.35 5.01
CA PHE A 3 -9.99 -10.95 6.06
C PHE A 3 -8.87 -11.84 5.51
N LEU A 4 -9.18 -12.68 4.49
CA LEU A 4 -8.16 -13.53 3.86
C LEU A 4 -7.08 -12.70 3.15
N HIS A 5 -7.49 -11.66 2.40
CA HIS A 5 -6.51 -10.79 1.73
C HIS A 5 -5.69 -9.95 2.72
N THR A 6 -6.30 -9.55 3.85
CA THR A 6 -5.59 -8.87 4.94
C THR A 6 -4.53 -9.79 5.57
N LEU A 7 -4.87 -11.05 5.83
CA LEU A 7 -3.90 -12.03 6.32
C LEU A 7 -2.82 -12.38 5.29
N GLN A 8 -3.17 -12.48 4.00
CA GLN A 8 -2.17 -12.65 2.94
C GLN A 8 -1.19 -11.48 2.91
N HIS A 9 -1.66 -10.24 3.03
CA HIS A 9 -0.81 -9.05 3.06
C HIS A 9 0.17 -9.09 4.25
N PHE A 10 -0.34 -9.42 5.43
CA PHE A 10 0.48 -9.62 6.63
C PHE A 10 1.59 -10.66 6.39
N THR A 11 1.24 -11.81 5.81
CA THR A 11 2.20 -12.91 5.62
C THR A 11 3.21 -12.64 4.52
N VAL A 12 2.80 -12.03 3.41
CA VAL A 12 3.70 -11.69 2.29
C VAL A 12 4.78 -10.70 2.74
N ASP A 13 4.39 -9.61 3.39
CA ASP A 13 5.35 -8.63 3.89
C ASP A 13 6.24 -9.24 5.00
N GLY A 14 5.68 -10.14 5.82
CA GLY A 14 6.41 -10.89 6.82
C GLY A 14 7.48 -11.82 6.22
N ILE A 15 7.17 -12.55 5.15
CA ILE A 15 8.15 -13.39 4.42
C ILE A 15 9.31 -12.51 3.93
N CYS A 16 8.99 -11.44 3.21
CA CYS A 16 9.99 -10.56 2.62
C CYS A 16 10.88 -9.92 3.68
N GLY A 17 10.28 -9.41 4.76
CA GLY A 17 11.03 -8.85 5.89
C GLY A 17 11.96 -9.86 6.56
N ALA A 18 11.48 -11.07 6.84
CA ALA A 18 12.26 -12.10 7.54
C ALA A 18 13.45 -12.59 6.70
N VAL A 19 13.27 -12.80 5.39
CA VAL A 19 14.38 -13.23 4.52
C VAL A 19 15.43 -12.13 4.41
N LEU A 20 15.03 -10.88 4.15
CA LEU A 20 15.95 -9.76 4.01
C LEU A 20 16.70 -9.47 5.33
N ALA A 21 16.01 -9.56 6.48
CA ALA A 21 16.63 -9.38 7.78
C ALA A 21 17.63 -10.48 8.15
N ALA A 22 17.38 -11.72 7.74
CA ALA A 22 18.30 -12.82 7.97
C ALA A 22 19.68 -12.59 7.33
N TYR A 23 19.71 -11.90 6.19
CA TYR A 23 20.98 -11.46 5.57
C TYR A 23 21.61 -10.27 6.29
N ALA A 24 20.80 -9.33 6.80
CA ALA A 24 21.33 -8.15 7.49
C ALA A 24 22.06 -8.49 8.80
N VAL A 25 21.69 -9.60 9.45
CA VAL A 25 22.34 -10.06 10.69
C VAL A 25 23.69 -10.73 10.40
N ASN A 26 23.94 -11.19 9.17
CA ASN A 26 25.21 -11.78 8.81
C ASN A 26 26.23 -10.68 8.44
N GLU A 27 27.16 -10.37 9.34
CA GLU A 27 28.16 -9.28 9.23
C GLU A 27 28.95 -9.29 7.92
N SER A 28 29.10 -10.47 7.28
CA SER A 28 29.80 -10.62 5.99
C SER A 28 29.11 -9.90 4.82
N TYR A 29 27.88 -9.43 4.98
CA TYR A 29 27.07 -8.85 3.92
C TYR A 29 26.63 -7.40 4.17
N PHE A 30 27.23 -6.71 5.14
CA PHE A 30 26.74 -5.40 5.60
C PHE A 30 26.71 -4.31 4.50
N GLU A 31 27.73 -4.18 3.67
CA GLU A 31 27.75 -3.20 2.57
C GLU A 31 26.75 -3.52 1.43
N PRO A 32 26.63 -4.78 0.97
CA PRO A 32 25.68 -5.12 -0.09
C PRO A 32 24.21 -5.10 0.34
N ILE A 33 23.90 -5.19 1.63
CA ILE A 33 22.51 -5.34 2.09
C ILE A 33 21.62 -4.16 1.72
N ALA A 34 22.11 -2.93 1.80
CA ALA A 34 21.37 -1.73 1.40
C ALA A 34 21.01 -1.76 -0.09
N TYR A 35 21.92 -2.28 -0.93
CA TYR A 35 21.68 -2.49 -2.35
C TYR A 35 20.54 -3.49 -2.58
N TYR A 36 20.55 -4.62 -1.87
CA TYR A 36 19.51 -5.64 -2.03
C TYR A 36 18.15 -5.17 -1.49
N PHE A 37 18.12 -4.41 -0.40
CA PHE A 37 16.89 -3.75 0.06
C PHE A 37 16.36 -2.75 -0.98
N GLY A 38 17.26 -1.95 -1.59
CA GLY A 38 16.91 -1.03 -2.67
C GLY A 38 16.36 -1.78 -3.89
N LEU A 39 17.05 -2.84 -4.33
CA LEU A 39 16.60 -3.67 -5.46
C LEU A 39 15.26 -4.34 -5.17
N TYR A 40 15.07 -4.89 -3.97
CA TYR A 40 13.78 -5.44 -3.55
C TYR A 40 12.67 -4.40 -3.66
N ASN A 41 12.85 -3.21 -3.07
CA ASN A 41 11.87 -2.14 -3.12
C ASN A 41 11.56 -1.70 -4.56
N LEU A 42 12.59 -1.58 -5.40
CA LEU A 42 12.43 -1.22 -6.81
C LEU A 42 11.55 -2.25 -7.55
N ILE A 43 11.78 -3.54 -7.33
CA ILE A 43 10.99 -4.60 -7.97
C ILE A 43 9.60 -4.66 -7.32
N ALA A 44 9.52 -4.72 -5.99
CA ALA A 44 8.28 -4.90 -5.26
C ALA A 44 7.27 -3.76 -5.47
N PHE A 45 7.73 -2.51 -5.55
CA PHE A 45 6.85 -1.35 -5.73
C PHE A 45 6.86 -0.81 -7.16
N GLY A 46 8.03 -0.76 -7.81
CA GLY A 46 8.19 -0.16 -9.13
C GLY A 46 7.49 -0.95 -10.25
N SER A 47 7.37 -2.27 -10.13
CA SER A 47 6.72 -3.12 -11.13
C SER A 47 5.19 -3.18 -11.01
N GLN A 48 4.61 -2.75 -9.87
CA GLN A 48 3.18 -2.96 -9.57
C GLN A 48 2.23 -2.32 -10.59
N TRP A 49 2.55 -1.12 -11.08
CA TRP A 49 1.67 -0.44 -12.05
C TRP A 49 1.57 -1.21 -13.37
N LEU A 50 2.69 -1.80 -13.83
CA LEU A 50 2.73 -2.59 -15.07
C LEU A 50 1.98 -3.92 -14.90
N ILE A 51 2.26 -4.64 -13.80
CA ILE A 51 1.54 -5.87 -13.45
C ILE A 51 0.05 -5.58 -13.29
N GLY A 52 -0.30 -4.47 -12.66
CA GLY A 52 -1.68 -4.02 -12.48
C GLY A 52 -2.39 -3.80 -13.81
N TYR A 53 -1.75 -3.11 -14.73
CA TYR A 53 -2.29 -2.92 -16.08
C TYR A 53 -2.54 -4.25 -16.80
N LEU A 54 -1.59 -5.19 -16.71
CA LEU A 54 -1.74 -6.52 -17.33
C LEU A 54 -2.89 -7.32 -16.70
N LEU A 55 -3.02 -7.33 -15.39
CA LEU A 55 -4.11 -8.02 -14.68
C LEU A 55 -5.48 -7.36 -14.90
N ASP A 56 -5.54 -6.05 -15.07
CA ASP A 56 -6.77 -5.36 -15.42
C ASP A 56 -7.26 -5.71 -16.83
N ARG A 57 -6.31 -5.91 -17.77
CA ARG A 57 -6.62 -6.37 -19.13
C ARG A 57 -7.02 -7.85 -19.20
N LYS A 58 -6.47 -8.67 -18.29
CA LYS A 58 -6.68 -10.13 -18.27
C LYS A 58 -7.10 -10.57 -16.85
N PHE A 59 -8.27 -10.15 -16.45
CA PHE A 59 -8.79 -10.37 -15.09
C PHE A 59 -8.82 -11.85 -14.66
N ASN A 60 -9.06 -12.77 -15.61
CA ASN A 60 -9.01 -14.21 -15.37
C ASN A 60 -7.65 -14.71 -14.85
N LEU A 61 -6.58 -13.92 -15.02
CA LEU A 61 -5.25 -14.26 -14.51
C LEU A 61 -5.03 -13.90 -13.03
N ILE A 62 -5.96 -13.18 -12.35
CA ILE A 62 -5.78 -12.77 -10.95
C ILE A 62 -5.55 -13.99 -10.03
N GLY A 63 -6.30 -15.07 -10.21
CA GLY A 63 -6.08 -16.30 -9.45
C GLY A 63 -4.69 -16.90 -9.68
N HIS A 64 -4.21 -16.88 -10.92
CA HIS A 64 -2.87 -17.36 -11.25
C HIS A 64 -1.78 -16.43 -10.69
N ALA A 65 -2.03 -15.11 -10.62
CA ALA A 65 -1.09 -14.16 -10.00
C ALA A 65 -0.82 -14.50 -8.52
N PHE A 66 -1.85 -14.92 -7.76
CA PHE A 66 -1.65 -15.40 -6.39
C PHE A 66 -0.81 -16.68 -6.31
N LEU A 67 -1.01 -17.63 -7.24
CA LEU A 67 -0.22 -18.85 -7.28
C LEU A 67 1.24 -18.58 -7.68
N VAL A 68 1.47 -17.73 -8.68
CA VAL A 68 2.83 -17.33 -9.09
C VAL A 68 3.51 -16.56 -7.96
N SER A 69 2.80 -15.67 -7.27
CA SER A 69 3.30 -15.02 -6.05
C SER A 69 3.73 -16.05 -4.99
N LEU A 70 2.91 -17.07 -4.73
CA LEU A 70 3.26 -18.12 -3.77
C LEU A 70 4.53 -18.86 -4.18
N ILE A 71 4.63 -19.26 -5.47
CA ILE A 71 5.79 -19.99 -5.98
C ILE A 71 7.06 -19.13 -5.88
N THR A 72 6.99 -17.87 -6.32
CA THR A 72 8.16 -16.97 -6.30
C THR A 72 8.61 -16.64 -4.88
N LEU A 73 7.67 -16.44 -3.94
CA LEU A 73 7.99 -16.24 -2.54
C LEU A 73 8.59 -17.51 -1.91
N ALA A 74 8.04 -18.69 -2.22
CA ALA A 74 8.60 -19.97 -1.73
C ALA A 74 10.02 -20.18 -2.24
N LEU A 75 10.28 -19.97 -3.53
CA LEU A 75 11.63 -20.02 -4.09
C LEU A 75 12.54 -18.95 -3.47
N GLY A 76 12.01 -17.75 -3.21
CA GLY A 76 12.74 -16.66 -2.53
C GLY A 76 13.15 -16.98 -1.09
N THR A 77 12.60 -18.01 -0.45
CA THR A 77 13.06 -18.46 0.89
C THR A 77 14.20 -19.47 0.85
N ILE A 78 14.60 -19.95 -0.34
CA ILE A 78 15.66 -20.96 -0.53
C ILE A 78 17.02 -20.25 -0.48
N SER A 79 17.79 -20.44 0.58
CA SER A 79 19.09 -19.79 0.81
C SER A 79 20.15 -20.11 -0.25
N GLU A 80 20.10 -21.32 -0.80
CA GLU A 80 21.04 -21.82 -1.81
C GLU A 80 21.00 -21.06 -3.14
N LEU A 81 19.90 -20.33 -3.40
CA LEU A 81 19.77 -19.52 -4.62
C LEU A 81 20.61 -18.22 -4.57
N GLY A 82 21.13 -17.86 -3.40
CA GLY A 82 21.88 -16.63 -3.19
C GLY A 82 20.99 -15.38 -3.12
N ILE A 83 21.49 -14.34 -2.42
CA ILE A 83 20.72 -13.15 -2.04
C ILE A 83 20.14 -12.38 -3.24
N LEU A 84 20.87 -12.28 -4.36
CA LEU A 84 20.37 -11.58 -5.54
C LEU A 84 19.13 -12.26 -6.13
N CYS A 85 19.18 -13.58 -6.31
CA CYS A 85 18.05 -14.33 -6.85
C CYS A 85 16.86 -14.29 -5.89
N GLN A 86 17.10 -14.49 -4.60
CA GLN A 86 16.06 -14.38 -3.57
C GLN A 86 15.41 -12.99 -3.57
N THR A 87 16.20 -11.90 -3.61
CA THR A 87 15.71 -10.52 -3.65
C THR A 87 14.79 -10.28 -4.85
N ILE A 88 15.17 -10.77 -6.04
CA ILE A 88 14.35 -10.66 -7.25
C ILE A 88 13.04 -11.44 -7.09
N LEU A 89 13.12 -12.69 -6.64
CA LEU A 89 11.95 -13.56 -6.46
C LEU A 89 10.98 -13.00 -5.41
N LEU A 90 11.47 -12.50 -4.28
CA LEU A 90 10.68 -11.86 -3.25
C LEU A 90 9.99 -10.60 -3.78
N GLY A 91 10.72 -9.74 -4.52
CA GLY A 91 10.17 -8.53 -5.12
C GLY A 91 9.05 -8.83 -6.11
N ILE A 92 9.22 -9.82 -6.98
CA ILE A 92 8.19 -10.25 -7.94
C ILE A 92 6.97 -10.83 -7.20
N GLY A 93 7.19 -11.73 -6.24
CA GLY A 93 6.12 -12.35 -5.48
C GLY A 93 5.30 -11.33 -4.68
N ASN A 94 5.98 -10.39 -4.04
CA ASN A 94 5.36 -9.27 -3.31
C ASN A 94 4.52 -8.41 -4.26
N SER A 95 5.08 -7.99 -5.39
CA SER A 95 4.38 -7.16 -6.38
C SER A 95 3.12 -7.83 -6.93
N LEU A 96 3.21 -9.10 -7.33
CA LEU A 96 2.08 -9.88 -7.84
C LEU A 96 0.95 -9.97 -6.81
N PHE A 97 1.27 -10.28 -5.55
CA PHE A 97 0.28 -10.34 -4.49
C PHE A 97 -0.39 -8.98 -4.26
N HIS A 98 0.40 -7.92 -4.09
CA HIS A 98 -0.13 -6.58 -3.78
C HIS A 98 -1.10 -6.09 -4.83
N VAL A 99 -0.77 -6.27 -6.10
CA VAL A 99 -1.64 -5.86 -7.21
C VAL A 99 -2.88 -6.75 -7.30
N ALA A 100 -2.73 -8.07 -7.22
CA ALA A 100 -3.87 -8.99 -7.28
C ALA A 100 -4.84 -8.74 -6.11
N GLY A 101 -4.34 -8.66 -4.87
CA GLY A 101 -5.14 -8.38 -3.69
C GLY A 101 -5.74 -6.99 -3.69
N GLY A 102 -4.93 -5.97 -3.99
CA GLY A 102 -5.36 -4.57 -4.04
C GLY A 102 -6.45 -4.32 -5.09
N SER A 103 -6.30 -4.87 -6.29
CA SER A 103 -7.31 -4.75 -7.35
C SER A 103 -8.64 -5.42 -6.97
N LEU A 104 -8.59 -6.60 -6.33
CA LEU A 104 -9.79 -7.27 -5.85
C LEU A 104 -10.51 -6.48 -4.75
N VAL A 105 -9.77 -5.90 -3.81
CA VAL A 105 -10.33 -5.08 -2.74
C VAL A 105 -10.96 -3.82 -3.32
N LEU A 106 -10.30 -3.14 -4.26
CA LEU A 106 -10.83 -1.93 -4.92
C LEU A 106 -12.09 -2.22 -5.73
N ARG A 107 -12.17 -3.37 -6.41
CA ARG A 107 -13.35 -3.78 -7.19
C ARG A 107 -14.52 -4.17 -6.30
N LYS A 108 -14.26 -4.97 -5.25
CA LYS A 108 -15.31 -5.56 -4.43
C LYS A 108 -15.89 -4.61 -3.39
N TYR A 109 -15.07 -3.74 -2.80
CA TYR A 109 -15.46 -2.90 -1.68
C TYR A 109 -15.48 -1.44 -2.09
N LYS A 110 -16.59 -0.76 -1.75
CA LYS A 110 -16.81 0.64 -2.16
C LYS A 110 -16.42 1.66 -1.09
N THR A 111 -16.16 1.22 0.15
CA THR A 111 -15.84 2.10 1.27
C THR A 111 -14.34 2.24 1.49
N TYR A 112 -13.94 3.26 2.23
CA TYR A 112 -12.54 3.52 2.56
C TYR A 112 -12.03 2.59 3.66
N LYS A 113 -12.92 2.15 4.56
CA LYS A 113 -12.58 1.29 5.70
C LYS A 113 -11.97 -0.04 5.27
N GLU A 114 -12.58 -0.74 4.33
CA GLU A 114 -12.07 -2.04 3.89
C GLU A 114 -10.70 -1.90 3.24
N LEU A 115 -10.48 -0.81 2.51
CA LEU A 115 -9.17 -0.54 1.91
C LEU A 115 -8.12 -0.26 3.00
N GLY A 116 -8.48 0.55 4.01
CA GLY A 116 -7.63 0.80 5.18
C GLY A 116 -7.27 -0.48 5.95
N ILE A 117 -8.24 -1.38 6.15
CA ILE A 117 -8.03 -2.69 6.81
C ILE A 117 -7.08 -3.54 5.96
N PHE A 118 -7.29 -3.64 4.66
CA PHE A 118 -6.43 -4.43 3.77
C PHE A 118 -4.97 -3.97 3.84
N VAL A 119 -4.72 -2.66 3.70
CA VAL A 119 -3.34 -2.14 3.65
C VAL A 119 -2.68 -1.96 5.02
N SER A 120 -3.41 -2.18 6.12
CA SER A 120 -2.87 -2.00 7.49
C SER A 120 -1.93 -3.13 7.91
N SER A 121 -2.28 -4.37 7.59
CA SER A 121 -1.65 -5.57 8.13
C SER A 121 -0.22 -5.79 7.65
N GLY A 122 0.10 -5.35 6.44
CA GLY A 122 1.45 -5.48 5.87
C GLY A 122 2.52 -4.81 6.74
N ALA A 123 2.21 -3.64 7.33
CA ALA A 123 3.16 -2.94 8.20
C ALA A 123 3.56 -3.77 9.44
N ILE A 124 2.60 -4.50 10.02
CA ILE A 124 2.85 -5.36 11.18
C ILE A 124 3.62 -6.62 10.75
N GLY A 125 3.20 -7.24 9.63
CA GLY A 125 3.89 -8.41 9.08
C GLY A 125 5.35 -8.11 8.74
N LEU A 126 5.59 -7.01 8.03
CA LEU A 126 6.94 -6.54 7.70
C LEU A 126 7.81 -6.34 8.95
N ALA A 127 7.26 -5.69 9.98
CA ALA A 127 8.01 -5.43 11.21
C ALA A 127 8.35 -6.73 11.96
N LEU A 128 7.42 -7.67 12.05
CA LEU A 128 7.68 -8.97 12.64
C LEU A 128 8.78 -9.75 11.90
N GLY A 129 8.77 -9.67 10.56
CA GLY A 129 9.79 -10.28 9.71
C GLY A 129 11.15 -9.59 9.88
N LEU A 130 11.21 -8.26 9.71
CA LEU A 130 12.46 -7.48 9.81
C LEU A 130 13.16 -7.61 11.16
N ASN A 131 12.41 -7.78 12.24
CA ASN A 131 12.97 -7.97 13.57
C ASN A 131 13.16 -9.45 13.94
N LEU A 132 13.00 -10.36 12.98
CA LEU A 132 13.14 -11.81 13.15
C LEU A 132 12.29 -12.40 14.30
N LEU A 133 11.18 -11.73 14.62
CA LEU A 133 10.23 -12.18 15.64
C LEU A 133 9.38 -13.36 15.15
N CYS A 134 9.36 -13.59 13.83
CA CYS A 134 8.72 -14.75 13.22
C CYS A 134 9.53 -15.21 12.00
N ASN A 135 9.65 -16.53 11.85
CA ASN A 135 10.40 -17.16 10.77
C ASN A 135 9.66 -17.05 9.42
N ALA A 136 10.42 -16.83 8.33
CA ALA A 136 9.88 -16.76 6.96
C ALA A 136 9.06 -17.99 6.56
N ILE A 137 9.47 -19.20 6.99
CA ILE A 137 8.75 -20.44 6.70
C ILE A 137 7.38 -20.49 7.36
N VAL A 138 7.24 -19.98 8.59
CA VAL A 138 5.93 -19.90 9.27
C VAL A 138 5.00 -18.99 8.48
N PHE A 139 5.46 -17.81 8.10
CA PHE A 139 4.67 -16.91 7.24
C PHE A 139 4.30 -17.57 5.90
N LEU A 140 5.25 -18.30 5.27
CA LEU A 140 5.04 -18.97 3.99
C LEU A 140 3.95 -20.06 4.08
N LEU A 141 3.96 -20.86 5.13
CA LEU A 141 2.94 -21.89 5.36
C LEU A 141 1.53 -21.28 5.50
N PHE A 142 1.41 -20.19 6.27
CA PHE A 142 0.15 -19.48 6.38
C PHE A 142 -0.26 -18.86 5.04
N TYR A 143 0.67 -18.22 4.32
CA TYR A 143 0.39 -17.66 3.00
C TYR A 143 -0.07 -18.73 2.01
N ALA A 144 0.58 -19.89 1.99
CA ALA A 144 0.22 -21.01 1.13
C ALA A 144 -1.21 -21.49 1.41
N ALA A 145 -1.54 -21.76 2.68
CA ALA A 145 -2.87 -22.22 3.06
C ALA A 145 -3.96 -21.20 2.64
N ILE A 146 -3.76 -19.92 2.92
CA ILE A 146 -4.72 -18.87 2.57
C ILE A 146 -4.84 -18.73 1.04
N THR A 147 -3.71 -18.77 0.33
CA THR A 147 -3.68 -18.63 -1.13
C THR A 147 -4.43 -19.75 -1.83
N LEU A 148 -4.29 -21.00 -1.37
CA LEU A 148 -5.05 -22.13 -1.90
C LEU A 148 -6.56 -21.97 -1.66
N ILE A 149 -6.97 -21.48 -0.48
CA ILE A 149 -8.38 -21.17 -0.18
C ILE A 149 -8.91 -20.08 -1.11
N VAL A 150 -8.14 -18.98 -1.28
CA VAL A 150 -8.52 -17.86 -2.16
C VAL A 150 -8.63 -18.31 -3.61
N PHE A 151 -7.64 -19.07 -4.10
CA PHE A 151 -7.64 -19.60 -5.46
C PHE A 151 -8.85 -20.51 -5.74
N TYR A 152 -9.14 -21.42 -4.80
CA TYR A 152 -10.30 -22.30 -4.88
C TYR A 152 -11.61 -21.51 -4.95
N ARG A 153 -11.78 -20.48 -4.09
CA ARG A 153 -12.96 -19.62 -4.09
C ARG A 153 -13.13 -18.82 -5.38
N LEU A 154 -12.01 -18.29 -5.92
CA LEU A 154 -12.03 -17.58 -7.19
C LEU A 154 -12.43 -18.49 -8.35
N ARG A 155 -11.91 -19.72 -8.40
CA ARG A 155 -12.27 -20.70 -9.46
C ARG A 155 -13.72 -21.14 -9.41
N ARG A 156 -14.33 -21.25 -8.23
CA ARG A 156 -15.73 -21.66 -8.08
C ARG A 156 -16.75 -20.53 -8.29
N GLY A 157 -16.32 -19.33 -8.63
CA GLY A 157 -17.21 -18.19 -8.78
C GLY A 157 -17.88 -17.75 -7.47
N HIS A 158 -17.39 -18.22 -6.31
CA HIS A 158 -17.89 -17.81 -4.99
C HIS A 158 -17.45 -16.39 -4.58
N VAL A 159 -16.79 -15.70 -5.45
CA VAL A 159 -16.46 -14.30 -5.30
C VAL A 159 -17.31 -13.56 -6.31
N ASP A 160 -18.45 -13.01 -5.86
CA ASP A 160 -19.21 -12.01 -6.60
C ASP A 160 -18.29 -10.79 -6.76
N ILE A 161 -17.40 -10.91 -7.72
CA ILE A 161 -16.73 -9.75 -8.26
C ILE A 161 -17.72 -9.27 -9.30
N GLU A 162 -18.40 -8.16 -9.02
CA GLU A 162 -18.91 -7.36 -10.12
C GLU A 162 -17.68 -7.09 -11.01
N VAL A 163 -17.42 -8.03 -11.91
CA VAL A 163 -16.77 -7.67 -13.16
C VAL A 163 -17.78 -6.69 -13.72
N GLN A 164 -17.53 -5.41 -13.48
CA GLN A 164 -18.20 -4.38 -14.24
C GLN A 164 -17.82 -4.66 -15.70
N SER A 165 -18.53 -5.63 -16.29
CA SER A 165 -18.89 -5.57 -17.69
C SER A 165 -19.85 -4.39 -17.83
N GLU A 166 -19.44 -3.25 -17.26
CA GLU A 166 -20.04 -2.01 -17.70
C GLU A 166 -19.77 -1.99 -19.19
N SER A 167 -20.86 -2.29 -19.91
CA SER A 167 -21.00 -1.94 -21.30
C SER A 167 -20.16 -0.68 -21.53
N ARG A 168 -19.35 -0.70 -22.58
CA ARG A 168 -18.56 0.44 -23.06
C ARG A 168 -19.43 1.70 -23.32
N ASP A 169 -20.63 1.74 -22.78
CA ASP A 169 -21.48 2.91 -22.73
C ASP A 169 -20.83 3.93 -21.82
N ASN A 170 -20.10 4.81 -22.46
CA ASN A 170 -19.58 6.12 -22.14
C ASN A 170 -20.33 6.92 -21.03
N LYS A 171 -20.58 6.35 -19.85
CA LYS A 171 -21.16 7.08 -18.69
C LYS A 171 -20.14 7.85 -17.85
N TYR A 172 -18.85 7.72 -18.15
CA TYR A 172 -17.82 8.63 -17.63
C TYR A 172 -17.66 9.88 -18.49
N VAL A 173 -18.79 10.38 -19.01
CA VAL A 173 -18.82 11.67 -19.71
C VAL A 173 -18.64 12.76 -18.67
N GLY A 174 -17.45 13.33 -18.56
CA GLY A 174 -17.29 14.62 -17.94
C GLY A 174 -16.06 14.91 -17.10
N PHE A 175 -15.15 13.96 -16.83
CA PHE A 175 -13.89 14.34 -16.18
C PHE A 175 -12.89 14.79 -17.26
N PRO A 176 -12.62 16.10 -17.43
CA PRO A 176 -11.65 16.54 -18.42
C PRO A 176 -10.32 15.84 -18.17
N LEU A 177 -9.67 15.33 -19.23
CA LEU A 177 -8.41 14.58 -19.12
C LEU A 177 -7.36 15.34 -18.29
N ILE A 178 -7.26 16.64 -18.48
CA ILE A 178 -6.32 17.51 -17.76
C ILE A 178 -6.64 17.53 -16.24
N ALA A 179 -7.91 17.65 -15.87
CA ALA A 179 -8.31 17.65 -14.46
C ALA A 179 -8.09 16.27 -13.80
N MET A 180 -8.38 15.20 -14.54
CA MET A 180 -8.09 13.82 -14.10
C MET A 180 -6.59 13.59 -13.87
N LEU A 181 -5.75 13.97 -14.82
CA LEU A 181 -4.30 13.87 -14.67
C LEU A 181 -3.79 14.75 -13.53
N GLY A 182 -4.29 15.98 -13.40
CA GLY A 182 -3.96 16.86 -12.27
C GLY A 182 -4.33 16.24 -10.92
N CYS A 183 -5.52 15.65 -10.82
CA CYS A 183 -5.96 14.93 -9.62
C CYS A 183 -5.04 13.74 -9.29
N ILE A 184 -4.70 12.92 -10.28
CA ILE A 184 -3.77 11.79 -10.09
C ILE A 184 -2.41 12.29 -9.63
N ILE A 185 -1.83 13.30 -10.25
CA ILE A 185 -0.51 13.85 -9.88
C ILE A 185 -0.52 14.36 -8.44
N LEU A 186 -1.55 15.10 -8.03
CA LEU A 186 -1.68 15.60 -6.66
C LEU A 186 -1.78 14.45 -5.64
N LEU A 187 -2.59 13.42 -5.93
CA LEU A 187 -2.75 12.26 -5.06
C LEU A 187 -1.46 11.44 -4.96
N LEU A 188 -0.77 11.23 -6.07
CA LEU A 188 0.53 10.55 -6.08
C LEU A 188 1.60 11.37 -5.35
N GLY A 189 1.60 12.69 -5.48
CA GLY A 189 2.44 13.59 -4.70
C GLY A 189 2.20 13.46 -3.18
N CYS A 190 0.94 13.33 -2.76
CA CYS A 190 0.61 13.04 -1.36
C CYS A 190 1.20 11.70 -0.89
N VAL A 191 1.20 10.67 -1.76
CA VAL A 191 1.81 9.37 -1.43
C VAL A 191 3.33 9.48 -1.29
N VAL A 192 3.99 10.24 -2.16
CA VAL A 192 5.44 10.53 -2.06
C VAL A 192 5.76 11.19 -0.72
N LEU A 193 5.02 12.24 -0.35
CA LEU A 193 5.19 12.94 0.93
C LEU A 193 5.00 12.01 2.13
N ARG A 194 4.02 11.10 2.06
CA ARG A 194 3.82 10.08 3.10
C ARG A 194 5.02 9.14 3.21
N GLY A 195 5.64 8.77 2.11
CA GLY A 195 6.85 7.94 2.10
C GLY A 195 8.00 8.57 2.89
N PHE A 196 8.19 9.88 2.75
CA PHE A 196 9.21 10.61 3.53
C PHE A 196 8.83 10.80 5.01
N GLY A 197 7.55 11.03 5.32
CA GLY A 197 7.09 11.30 6.70
C GLY A 197 6.90 10.05 7.56
N GLY A 198 6.87 8.85 6.97
CA GLY A 198 6.55 7.61 7.67
C GLY A 198 7.75 6.89 8.31
N GLY A 199 8.98 7.39 8.13
CA GLY A 199 10.20 6.65 8.43
C GLY A 199 10.87 6.85 9.79
N ASN A 200 10.31 7.65 10.69
CA ASN A 200 10.91 7.86 12.01
C ASN A 200 10.74 6.63 12.90
N SER A 201 11.62 5.63 12.74
CA SER A 201 11.78 4.55 13.70
C SER A 201 12.63 5.04 14.86
N VAL A 202 12.00 5.33 15.98
CA VAL A 202 12.75 5.43 17.25
C VAL A 202 13.12 3.99 17.62
N SER A 203 14.40 3.67 17.62
CA SER A 203 14.96 2.31 17.74
C SER A 203 14.45 1.52 18.96
N ASP A 204 14.01 2.22 20.01
CA ASP A 204 13.60 1.60 21.27
C ASP A 204 12.18 1.00 21.25
N TYR A 205 11.40 1.24 20.19
CA TYR A 205 9.99 0.83 20.13
C TYR A 205 9.67 0.03 18.85
N VAL A 206 10.30 -1.13 18.72
CA VAL A 206 10.27 -2.01 17.53
C VAL A 206 8.88 -2.23 16.95
N MET A 207 7.86 -2.43 17.78
CA MET A 207 6.49 -2.72 17.33
C MET A 207 5.54 -1.51 17.42
N LEU A 208 5.90 -0.44 18.14
CA LEU A 208 5.01 0.72 18.32
C LEU A 208 4.65 1.36 16.98
N PHE A 209 5.64 1.75 16.18
CA PHE A 209 5.42 2.45 14.93
C PHE A 209 4.70 1.62 13.87
N PRO A 210 5.03 0.32 13.65
CA PRO A 210 4.23 -0.56 12.80
C PRO A 210 2.75 -0.65 13.22
N CYS A 211 2.46 -0.71 14.51
CA CYS A 211 1.10 -0.67 15.03
C CYS A 211 0.43 0.69 14.76
N VAL A 212 1.15 1.79 14.93
CA VAL A 212 0.66 3.15 14.64
C VAL A 212 0.38 3.31 13.13
N PHE A 213 1.26 2.80 12.25
CA PHE A 213 1.02 2.78 10.81
C PHE A 213 -0.26 2.02 10.46
N ALA A 214 -0.43 0.82 11.03
CA ALA A 214 -1.62 0.01 10.82
C ALA A 214 -2.88 0.72 11.34
N ALA A 215 -2.84 1.26 12.56
CA ALA A 215 -3.95 1.99 13.17
C ALA A 215 -4.33 3.23 12.35
N GLY A 216 -3.35 4.01 11.88
CA GLY A 216 -3.59 5.18 11.04
C GLY A 216 -4.35 4.82 9.77
N LYS A 217 -3.92 3.78 9.06
CA LYS A 217 -4.58 3.30 7.82
C LYS A 217 -6.04 2.90 8.08
N VAL A 218 -6.30 2.14 9.15
CA VAL A 218 -7.67 1.74 9.53
C VAL A 218 -8.51 2.95 9.92
N LEU A 219 -7.99 3.81 10.80
CA LEU A 219 -8.70 4.99 11.28
C LEU A 219 -9.00 5.99 10.15
N GLY A 220 -8.06 6.19 9.22
CA GLY A 220 -8.28 7.03 8.05
C GLY A 220 -9.48 6.58 7.22
N GLY A 221 -9.58 5.26 6.97
CA GLY A 221 -10.73 4.68 6.28
C GLY A 221 -12.03 4.85 7.07
N ILE A 222 -12.04 4.52 8.36
CA ILE A 222 -13.23 4.65 9.23
C ILE A 222 -13.70 6.10 9.33
N CYS A 223 -12.78 7.05 9.54
CA CYS A 223 -13.10 8.46 9.61
C CYS A 223 -13.71 8.94 8.30
N CYS A 224 -13.10 8.57 7.16
CA CYS A 224 -13.61 8.99 5.86
C CYS A 224 -15.04 8.50 5.61
N ASP A 225 -15.36 7.25 6.00
CA ASP A 225 -16.71 6.69 5.86
C ASP A 225 -17.72 7.31 6.83
N LYS A 226 -17.29 7.75 8.03
CA LYS A 226 -18.19 8.28 9.06
C LYS A 226 -18.43 9.79 8.97
N ILE A 227 -17.37 10.58 8.78
CA ILE A 227 -17.44 12.04 8.80
C ILE A 227 -17.20 12.68 7.43
N GLY A 228 -16.97 11.85 6.41
CA GLY A 228 -16.73 12.25 5.04
C GLY A 228 -15.28 12.67 4.76
N TYR A 229 -14.93 12.70 3.47
CA TYR A 229 -13.58 12.97 2.99
C TYR A 229 -13.04 14.34 3.47
N LYS A 230 -13.83 15.41 3.29
CA LYS A 230 -13.41 16.78 3.65
C LYS A 230 -13.06 16.91 5.14
N ASN A 231 -13.94 16.42 6.02
CA ASN A 231 -13.73 16.52 7.46
C ASN A 231 -12.56 15.66 7.92
N THR A 232 -12.35 14.49 7.27
CA THR A 232 -11.19 13.63 7.54
C THR A 232 -9.88 14.33 7.19
N ILE A 233 -9.80 15.03 6.05
CA ILE A 233 -8.59 15.80 5.68
C ILE A 233 -8.33 16.91 6.69
N ILE A 234 -9.37 17.64 7.12
CA ILE A 234 -9.22 18.68 8.15
C ILE A 234 -8.72 18.05 9.46
N LEU A 235 -9.27 16.92 9.87
CA LEU A 235 -8.81 16.20 11.07
C LEU A 235 -7.34 15.79 10.95
N ILE A 236 -6.93 15.20 9.82
CA ILE A 236 -5.53 14.81 9.54
C ILE A 236 -4.62 16.05 9.64
N PHE A 237 -5.03 17.17 9.03
CA PHE A 237 -4.25 18.40 9.07
C PHE A 237 -4.10 18.92 10.51
N LEU A 238 -5.18 18.99 11.26
CA LEU A 238 -5.16 19.47 12.65
C LEU A 238 -4.28 18.57 13.54
N LEU A 239 -4.43 17.25 13.45
CA LEU A 239 -3.60 16.31 14.21
C LEU A 239 -2.11 16.47 13.86
N SER A 240 -1.79 16.58 12.57
CA SER A 240 -0.42 16.73 12.10
C SER A 240 0.16 18.07 12.52
N PHE A 241 -0.57 19.17 12.32
CA PHE A 241 -0.12 20.53 12.63
C PHE A 241 0.07 20.74 14.13
N LEU A 242 -0.88 20.30 14.95
CA LEU A 242 -0.77 20.40 16.39
C LEU A 242 0.37 19.56 16.95
N SER A 243 0.59 18.35 16.41
CA SER A 243 1.71 17.50 16.86
C SER A 243 3.08 18.11 16.61
N LEU A 244 3.22 19.00 15.63
CA LEU A 244 4.48 19.70 15.35
C LEU A 244 4.81 20.82 16.36
N GLN A 245 3.86 21.22 17.21
CA GLN A 245 4.08 22.26 18.23
C GLN A 245 4.81 21.73 19.47
N TRP A 246 4.86 20.42 19.67
CA TRP A 246 5.48 19.78 20.84
C TRP A 246 6.60 18.83 20.41
N LYS A 247 7.49 18.53 21.37
CA LYS A 247 8.56 17.57 21.22
C LYS A 247 8.28 16.31 22.05
N GLY A 248 8.78 15.17 21.63
CA GLY A 248 8.70 13.91 22.36
C GLY A 248 7.98 12.82 21.58
N LEU A 249 7.81 11.65 22.21
CA LEU A 249 7.26 10.45 21.59
C LEU A 249 5.79 10.62 21.15
N ILE A 250 4.97 11.19 22.03
CA ILE A 250 3.52 11.31 21.78
C ILE A 250 3.22 12.14 20.50
N PRO A 251 3.79 13.35 20.31
CA PRO A 251 3.63 14.07 19.05
C PRO A 251 4.09 13.30 17.82
N ILE A 252 5.20 12.59 17.88
CA ILE A 252 5.70 11.77 16.77
C ILE A 252 4.70 10.66 16.43
N VAL A 253 4.15 9.98 17.44
CA VAL A 253 3.11 8.95 17.25
C VAL A 253 1.86 9.54 16.59
N ILE A 254 1.39 10.71 17.05
CA ILE A 254 0.20 11.39 16.48
C ILE A 254 0.46 11.80 15.02
N LEU A 255 1.62 12.39 14.73
CA LEU A 255 2.02 12.79 13.39
C LEU A 255 2.07 11.58 12.44
N THR A 256 2.73 10.52 12.87
CA THR A 256 2.85 9.27 12.12
C THR A 256 1.50 8.62 11.84
N LEU A 257 0.62 8.59 12.84
CA LEU A 257 -0.76 8.11 12.70
C LEU A 257 -1.52 8.94 11.67
N ALA A 258 -1.47 10.26 11.77
CA ALA A 258 -2.17 11.18 10.87
C ALA A 258 -1.69 11.04 9.41
N PHE A 259 -0.37 10.92 9.18
CA PHE A 259 0.19 10.68 7.84
C PHE A 259 -0.32 9.36 7.24
N ASN A 260 -0.40 8.30 8.04
CA ASN A 260 -0.90 7.01 7.57
C ASN A 260 -2.42 7.00 7.35
N MET A 261 -3.20 7.88 7.99
CA MET A 261 -4.63 8.03 7.70
C MET A 261 -4.90 8.45 6.25
N THR A 262 -3.94 9.08 5.57
CA THR A 262 -4.09 9.50 4.16
C THR A 262 -4.11 8.32 3.18
N MET A 263 -3.63 7.13 3.57
CA MET A 263 -3.44 6.01 2.65
C MET A 263 -4.74 5.49 2.02
N PRO A 264 -5.79 5.14 2.77
CA PRO A 264 -7.04 4.68 2.15
C PRO A 264 -7.70 5.79 1.30
N LEU A 265 -7.55 7.07 1.69
CA LEU A 265 -8.08 8.20 0.95
C LEU A 265 -7.42 8.32 -0.43
N THR A 266 -6.09 8.33 -0.46
CA THR A 266 -5.33 8.45 -1.72
C THR A 266 -5.58 7.28 -2.65
N LEU A 267 -5.53 6.04 -2.14
CA LEU A 267 -5.79 4.84 -2.93
C LEU A 267 -7.19 4.83 -3.55
N ARG A 268 -8.22 5.19 -2.78
CA ARG A 268 -9.59 5.23 -3.26
C ARG A 268 -9.80 6.30 -4.32
N LEU A 269 -9.28 7.51 -4.10
CA LEU A 269 -9.43 8.59 -5.06
C LEU A 269 -8.66 8.35 -6.36
N VAL A 270 -7.45 7.81 -6.29
CA VAL A 270 -6.67 7.42 -7.48
C VAL A 270 -7.45 6.38 -8.30
N HIS A 271 -8.05 5.38 -7.63
CA HIS A 271 -8.92 4.42 -8.31
C HIS A 271 -10.14 5.08 -8.96
N PHE A 272 -10.79 6.02 -8.29
CA PHE A 272 -11.94 6.73 -8.87
C PHE A 272 -11.57 7.60 -10.09
N CYS A 273 -10.33 8.05 -10.20
CA CYS A 273 -9.86 8.74 -11.41
C CYS A 273 -9.85 7.81 -12.64
N ASN A 274 -9.61 6.51 -12.46
CA ASN A 274 -9.64 5.53 -13.55
C ASN A 274 -10.12 4.16 -13.05
N PRO A 275 -11.43 3.98 -12.84
CA PRO A 275 -11.98 2.77 -12.23
C PRO A 275 -11.89 1.52 -13.12
N ASN A 276 -11.65 1.68 -14.42
CA ASN A 276 -11.45 0.57 -15.36
C ASN A 276 -10.10 -0.16 -15.13
N TYR A 277 -9.14 0.50 -14.46
CA TYR A 277 -7.81 -0.02 -14.21
C TYR A 277 -7.41 -0.01 -12.72
N PRO A 278 -8.18 -0.69 -11.83
CA PRO A 278 -7.94 -0.63 -10.39
C PRO A 278 -6.58 -1.20 -9.99
N GLY A 279 -6.09 -2.24 -10.66
CA GLY A 279 -4.77 -2.81 -10.40
C GLY A 279 -3.65 -1.85 -10.78
N MET A 280 -3.75 -1.21 -11.96
CA MET A 280 -2.79 -0.18 -12.38
C MET A 280 -2.80 1.01 -11.41
N MET A 281 -3.98 1.50 -11.02
CA MET A 281 -4.10 2.63 -10.09
C MET A 281 -3.55 2.30 -8.71
N PHE A 282 -3.80 1.09 -8.19
CA PHE A 282 -3.20 0.60 -6.96
C PHE A 282 -1.67 0.58 -7.07
N GLY A 283 -1.14 0.01 -8.17
CA GLY A 283 0.30 -0.10 -8.41
C GLY A 283 0.99 1.25 -8.57
N LEU A 284 0.37 2.23 -9.24
CA LEU A 284 0.90 3.59 -9.34
C LEU A 284 1.01 4.24 -7.96
N ALA A 285 -0.03 4.12 -7.14
CA ALA A 285 0.00 4.67 -5.78
C ALA A 285 1.07 3.97 -4.91
N ALA A 286 1.22 2.66 -5.02
CA ALA A 286 2.26 1.94 -4.30
C ALA A 286 3.67 2.32 -4.78
N GLY A 287 3.89 2.45 -6.09
CA GLY A 287 5.17 2.88 -6.67
C GLY A 287 5.64 4.24 -6.19
N CYS A 288 4.73 5.15 -5.90
CA CYS A 288 5.05 6.47 -5.35
C CYS A 288 5.56 6.46 -3.90
N LEU A 289 5.62 5.29 -3.24
CA LEU A 289 6.33 5.15 -1.96
C LEU A 289 7.85 4.99 -2.14
N LEU A 290 8.32 4.62 -3.34
CA LEU A 290 9.74 4.39 -3.62
C LEU A 290 10.65 5.55 -3.24
N PRO A 291 10.35 6.83 -3.58
CA PRO A 291 11.22 7.94 -3.20
C PRO A 291 11.46 8.00 -1.69
N GLY A 292 10.41 7.76 -0.88
CA GLY A 292 10.56 7.71 0.58
C GLY A 292 11.45 6.57 1.07
N ALA A 293 11.42 5.41 0.40
CA ALA A 293 12.26 4.28 0.74
C ALA A 293 13.76 4.52 0.46
N PHE A 294 14.08 5.32 -0.58
CA PHE A 294 15.46 5.60 -0.96
C PHE A 294 16.05 6.85 -0.29
N PHE A 295 15.23 7.86 -0.05
CA PHE A 295 15.71 9.20 0.33
C PHE A 295 15.24 9.67 1.71
N HIS A 296 14.65 8.80 2.55
CA HIS A 296 14.09 9.20 3.84
C HIS A 296 15.13 9.82 4.81
N ASN A 297 16.41 9.44 4.70
CA ASN A 297 17.48 9.94 5.55
C ASN A 297 18.04 11.30 5.10
N ASP A 298 17.85 11.67 3.82
CA ASP A 298 18.46 12.86 3.23
C ASP A 298 17.56 14.09 3.32
N PHE A 299 16.28 13.90 3.63
CA PHE A 299 15.31 14.98 3.73
C PHE A 299 15.08 15.39 5.19
N SER A 300 15.90 16.33 5.67
CA SER A 300 15.55 17.21 6.80
C SER A 300 14.48 18.25 6.38
N VAL A 301 13.51 17.82 5.54
CA VAL A 301 12.46 18.71 5.07
C VAL A 301 11.71 19.24 6.26
N ILE A 302 11.47 20.54 6.28
CA ILE A 302 10.70 21.21 7.33
C ILE A 302 9.37 20.49 7.47
N PRO A 303 9.13 19.77 8.58
CA PRO A 303 7.93 18.95 8.73
C PRO A 303 6.62 19.72 8.54
N GLN A 304 6.62 21.04 8.90
CA GLN A 304 5.50 21.92 8.70
C GLN A 304 5.13 22.10 7.23
N ALA A 305 6.12 22.30 6.35
CA ALA A 305 5.91 22.45 4.91
C ALA A 305 5.29 21.16 4.33
N MET A 306 5.78 19.98 4.74
CA MET A 306 5.23 18.70 4.29
C MET A 306 3.76 18.54 4.69
N VAL A 307 3.40 18.88 5.92
CA VAL A 307 2.00 18.81 6.41
C VAL A 307 1.10 19.75 5.60
N VAL A 308 1.54 20.99 5.36
CA VAL A 308 0.76 21.95 4.57
C VAL A 308 0.61 21.49 3.12
N ILE A 309 1.68 21.04 2.49
CA ILE A 309 1.64 20.56 1.10
C ILE A 309 0.73 19.32 1.01
N GLN A 310 0.83 18.38 1.94
CA GLN A 310 -0.02 17.18 1.97
C GLN A 310 -1.50 17.54 2.12
N PHE A 311 -1.82 18.50 3.00
CA PHE A 311 -3.17 18.99 3.14
C PHE A 311 -3.70 19.65 1.86
N LEU A 312 -2.91 20.54 1.25
CA LEU A 312 -3.29 21.24 0.03
C LEU A 312 -3.49 20.27 -1.15
N THR A 313 -2.59 19.30 -1.31
CA THR A 313 -2.70 18.30 -2.39
C THR A 313 -3.97 17.46 -2.25
N LEU A 314 -4.30 16.99 -1.04
CA LEU A 314 -5.52 16.23 -0.78
C LEU A 314 -6.77 17.10 -0.96
N PHE A 315 -6.73 18.33 -0.46
CA PHE A 315 -7.87 19.24 -0.55
C PHE A 315 -8.19 19.61 -2.00
N ILE A 316 -7.18 19.99 -2.78
CA ILE A 316 -7.33 20.35 -4.19
C ILE A 316 -7.76 19.13 -5.00
N ALA A 317 -7.16 17.95 -4.77
CA ALA A 317 -7.56 16.71 -5.45
C ALA A 317 -9.03 16.36 -5.17
N GLY A 318 -9.47 16.45 -3.91
CA GLY A 318 -10.86 16.21 -3.54
C GLY A 318 -11.83 17.25 -4.12
N TRP A 319 -11.41 18.52 -4.19
CA TRP A 319 -12.19 19.57 -4.82
C TRP A 319 -12.33 19.37 -6.32
N LEU A 320 -11.24 19.08 -7.03
CA LEU A 320 -11.26 18.74 -8.46
C LEU A 320 -12.17 17.55 -8.72
N PHE A 321 -12.02 16.50 -7.92
CA PHE A 321 -12.84 15.30 -8.05
C PHE A 321 -14.33 15.61 -7.86
N LYS A 322 -14.70 16.36 -6.82
CA LYS A 322 -16.08 16.75 -6.57
C LYS A 322 -16.66 17.61 -7.71
N THR A 323 -15.88 18.56 -8.22
CA THR A 323 -16.32 19.50 -9.26
C THR A 323 -16.62 18.79 -10.57
N TYR A 324 -15.78 17.81 -10.97
CA TYR A 324 -15.87 17.18 -12.27
C TYR A 324 -16.53 15.79 -12.26
N ASN A 325 -16.72 15.17 -11.10
CA ASN A 325 -17.34 13.86 -10.97
C ASN A 325 -18.63 13.90 -10.12
N GLN A 326 -19.53 14.82 -10.45
CA GLN A 326 -20.76 15.10 -9.67
C GLN A 326 -21.74 13.93 -9.53
N ARG A 327 -21.52 12.78 -10.16
CA ARG A 327 -22.54 11.71 -10.26
C ARG A 327 -22.31 10.45 -9.43
N GLN A 328 -21.16 10.27 -8.75
CA GLN A 328 -20.87 8.97 -8.13
C GLN A 328 -20.24 8.98 -6.73
N VAL A 329 -19.97 10.11 -6.10
CA VAL A 329 -19.27 10.09 -4.80
C VAL A 329 -20.02 10.91 -3.77
N VAL A 330 -20.46 10.21 -2.74
CA VAL A 330 -20.72 10.83 -1.43
C VAL A 330 -19.35 11.18 -0.84
N LEU A 331 -18.89 12.39 -1.12
CA LEU A 331 -17.71 12.98 -0.50
C LEU A 331 -18.02 13.55 0.87
#